data_69dcce0811cf6ebd963fca4578116ae0
#
_entry.id   69dcce0811cf6ebd963fca4578116ae0
#
_cell.length_a   1.000
_cell.length_b   1.000
_cell.length_c   1.000
_cell.angle_alpha   90.00
_cell.angle_beta   90.00
_cell.angle_gamma   90.00
#
_symmetry.space_group_name_H-M   'P 1'
#
loop_
_entity.id
_entity.type
_entity.pdbx_description
1 polymer ?
#
loop_
_entity_poly.entity_id
_entity_poly.type
_entity_poly.pdbx_seq_one_letter_code
_entity_poly.pdbx_strand_id
1 'polypeptide(L)'
;MMVPAAVVDNTIADLLHHLEAGDILIDGGNSYYIDDIRRAKDLAPKKLHYVDVGTSGGVWGLERGYCMMIGGEDTVVKYLDSIFATLAPGIGNIARTPGREKVAGTSEQGYLHCGPNGAGHFVKMVHNGIEYGIMAAYAEGLGILRSANVGNRKHEIDAETTPLRDPEHYKYDLKLPDIAEVWRRGSVIASWLLDLTAAALLEDPALSKFAGRVSDSGEGRWTIKASIDEAVPAPVLTTALQERFSSRGEGDFQNKLLSAMRYEFGGHLEKPAGK
;
A
#
# COMPACT_ATOMS: atom_id res chain seq x y z
N MET A 1 7.84 -0.05 20.07
CA MET A 1 7.19 -1.34 19.73
C MET A 1 7.08 -1.45 18.21
N MET A 2 7.41 -2.61 17.65
CA MET A 2 7.26 -2.94 16.22
C MET A 2 6.57 -4.31 16.14
N VAL A 3 5.29 -4.35 16.47
CA VAL A 3 4.50 -5.57 16.54
C VAL A 3 3.25 -5.45 15.65
N PRO A 4 2.63 -6.57 15.24
CA PRO A 4 1.37 -6.51 14.48
C PRO A 4 0.26 -5.79 15.24
N ALA A 5 -0.57 -5.01 14.54
CA ALA A 5 -1.65 -4.21 15.14
C ALA A 5 -2.54 -5.00 16.11
N ALA A 6 -2.81 -6.26 15.81
CA ALA A 6 -3.68 -7.13 16.63
C ALA A 6 -3.14 -7.46 18.03
N VAL A 7 -1.84 -7.29 18.28
CA VAL A 7 -1.22 -7.65 19.57
C VAL A 7 -0.70 -6.44 20.36
N VAL A 8 -0.84 -5.24 19.84
CA VAL A 8 -0.33 -4.01 20.47
C VAL A 8 -0.90 -3.81 21.87
N ASP A 9 -2.20 -3.99 22.07
CA ASP A 9 -2.84 -3.82 23.39
C ASP A 9 -2.32 -4.81 24.43
N ASN A 10 -2.14 -6.08 24.04
CA ASN A 10 -1.55 -7.09 24.92
C ASN A 10 -0.10 -6.75 25.26
N THR A 11 0.68 -6.33 24.25
CA THR A 11 2.07 -5.91 24.46
C THR A 11 2.17 -4.73 25.41
N ILE A 12 1.28 -3.74 25.30
CA ILE A 12 1.22 -2.61 26.24
C ILE A 12 0.89 -3.10 27.64
N ALA A 13 -0.10 -3.98 27.79
CA ALA A 13 -0.49 -4.54 29.10
C ALA A 13 0.70 -5.26 29.78
N ASP A 14 1.45 -6.04 29.03
CA ASP A 14 2.63 -6.75 29.54
C ASP A 14 3.76 -5.79 29.94
N LEU A 15 3.93 -4.68 29.20
CA LEU A 15 4.96 -3.68 29.48
C LEU A 15 4.62 -2.79 30.70
N LEU A 16 3.34 -2.59 31.03
CA LEU A 16 2.92 -1.66 32.09
C LEU A 16 3.60 -1.91 33.45
N HIS A 17 3.96 -3.16 33.74
CA HIS A 17 4.64 -3.52 35.01
C HIS A 17 6.12 -3.08 35.04
N HIS A 18 6.68 -2.67 33.91
CA HIS A 18 8.07 -2.27 33.74
C HIS A 18 8.22 -0.78 33.45
N LEU A 19 7.13 -0.04 33.38
CA LEU A 19 7.11 1.38 33.00
C LEU A 19 6.85 2.26 34.21
N GLU A 20 7.51 3.39 34.23
CA GLU A 20 7.39 4.43 35.25
C GLU A 20 6.79 5.71 34.68
N ALA A 21 6.28 6.58 35.58
CA ALA A 21 5.74 7.89 35.17
C ALA A 21 6.80 8.72 34.42
N GLY A 22 6.48 9.17 33.23
CA GLY A 22 7.37 9.90 32.33
C GLY A 22 7.92 9.04 31.20
N ASP A 23 7.76 7.72 31.24
CA ASP A 23 8.19 6.85 30.13
C ASP A 23 7.36 7.08 28.88
N ILE A 24 7.97 6.82 27.73
CA ILE A 24 7.38 7.04 26.42
C ILE A 24 7.27 5.70 25.68
N LEU A 25 6.06 5.34 25.33
CA LEU A 25 5.76 4.20 24.45
C LEU A 25 5.66 4.68 23.00
N ILE A 26 6.52 4.15 22.14
CA ILE A 26 6.50 4.45 20.70
C ILE A 26 5.95 3.22 19.97
N ASP A 27 4.83 3.38 19.26
CA ASP A 27 4.29 2.39 18.32
C ASP A 27 4.75 2.73 16.90
N GLY A 28 5.71 1.96 16.39
CA GLY A 28 6.27 2.12 15.04
C GLY A 28 5.73 1.09 14.03
N GLY A 29 4.67 0.36 14.41
CA GLY A 29 4.00 -0.60 13.53
C GLY A 29 3.06 0.04 12.51
N ASN A 30 2.17 -0.76 11.96
CA ASN A 30 1.03 -0.29 11.16
C ASN A 30 -0.25 -0.44 11.99
N SER A 31 -0.48 0.46 12.92
CA SER A 31 -1.64 0.44 13.81
C SER A 31 -2.79 1.30 13.29
N TYR A 32 -4.00 1.02 13.79
CA TYR A 32 -5.17 1.80 13.46
C TYR A 32 -5.21 3.08 14.31
N TYR A 33 -5.22 4.24 13.67
CA TYR A 33 -5.09 5.54 14.35
C TYR A 33 -6.14 5.78 15.45
N ILE A 34 -7.34 5.23 15.35
CA ILE A 34 -8.38 5.33 16.39
C ILE A 34 -7.95 4.61 17.67
N ASP A 35 -7.27 3.46 17.52
CA ASP A 35 -6.72 2.74 18.67
C ASP A 35 -5.60 3.52 19.35
N ASP A 36 -4.78 4.25 18.57
CA ASP A 36 -3.71 5.07 19.15
C ASP A 36 -4.28 6.21 19.99
N ILE A 37 -5.35 6.86 19.53
CA ILE A 37 -6.06 7.89 20.28
C ILE A 37 -6.59 7.32 21.61
N ARG A 38 -7.18 6.12 21.59
CA ARG A 38 -7.66 5.41 22.77
C ARG A 38 -6.50 5.06 23.69
N ARG A 39 -5.43 4.46 23.19
CA ARG A 39 -4.24 4.06 23.95
C ARG A 39 -3.59 5.24 24.66
N ALA A 40 -3.41 6.34 23.96
CA ALA A 40 -2.87 7.57 24.53
C ALA A 40 -3.73 8.06 25.72
N LYS A 41 -5.07 8.05 25.53
CA LYS A 41 -6.01 8.42 26.59
C LYS A 41 -5.96 7.49 27.79
N ASP A 42 -5.82 6.18 27.58
CA ASP A 42 -5.78 5.15 28.65
C ASP A 42 -4.45 5.19 29.43
N LEU A 43 -3.36 5.63 28.80
CA LEU A 43 -2.03 5.74 29.40
C LEU A 43 -1.82 7.06 30.15
N ALA A 44 -2.47 8.14 29.75
CA ALA A 44 -2.32 9.48 30.35
C ALA A 44 -2.54 9.52 31.87
N PRO A 45 -3.53 8.85 32.48
CA PRO A 45 -3.69 8.81 33.95
C PRO A 45 -2.51 8.17 34.68
N LYS A 46 -1.73 7.33 33.99
CA LYS A 46 -0.51 6.67 34.51
C LYS A 46 0.72 7.55 34.32
N LYS A 47 0.56 8.74 33.74
CA LYS A 47 1.64 9.66 33.34
C LYS A 47 2.63 9.02 32.37
N LEU A 48 2.13 8.11 31.52
CA LEU A 48 2.88 7.52 30.41
C LEU A 48 2.51 8.24 29.13
N HIS A 49 3.52 8.47 28.30
CA HIS A 49 3.33 9.11 27.00
C HIS A 49 3.23 8.06 25.90
N TYR A 50 2.41 8.33 24.89
CA TYR A 50 2.26 7.48 23.73
C TYR A 50 2.56 8.26 22.45
N VAL A 51 3.33 7.67 21.53
CA VAL A 51 3.71 8.26 20.25
C VAL A 51 3.47 7.23 19.16
N ASP A 52 2.65 7.57 18.19
CA ASP A 52 2.40 6.74 17.01
C ASP A 52 3.31 7.18 15.85
N VAL A 53 4.02 6.22 15.25
CA VAL A 53 5.01 6.49 14.21
C VAL A 53 4.73 5.61 13.00
N GLY A 54 3.98 6.15 12.05
CA GLY A 54 3.79 5.52 10.75
C GLY A 54 5.09 5.51 9.97
N THR A 55 5.59 4.31 9.67
CA THR A 55 6.91 4.13 9.06
C THR A 55 6.79 3.59 7.64
N SER A 56 7.51 4.20 6.69
CA SER A 56 7.67 3.70 5.33
C SER A 56 9.16 3.49 5.04
N GLY A 57 9.51 2.46 4.27
CA GLY A 57 10.89 2.03 3.99
C GLY A 57 11.07 0.51 4.09
N GLY A 58 10.23 -0.15 4.88
CA GLY A 58 10.21 -1.61 5.02
C GLY A 58 11.58 -2.19 5.35
N VAL A 59 11.92 -3.30 4.72
CA VAL A 59 13.20 -4.02 4.92
C VAL A 59 14.43 -3.22 4.51
N TRP A 60 14.25 -2.18 3.68
CA TRP A 60 15.33 -1.32 3.19
C TRP A 60 15.62 -0.12 4.08
N GLY A 61 14.85 0.06 5.16
CA GLY A 61 14.97 1.22 6.04
C GLY A 61 16.33 1.33 6.73
N LEU A 62 16.99 0.20 7.02
CA LEU A 62 18.33 0.22 7.61
C LEU A 62 19.36 0.88 6.68
N GLU A 63 19.24 0.67 5.37
CA GLU A 63 20.17 1.20 4.36
C GLU A 63 19.76 2.58 3.84
N ARG A 64 18.45 2.84 3.73
CA ARG A 64 17.89 4.03 3.09
C ARG A 64 17.35 5.07 4.07
N GLY A 65 17.24 4.73 5.34
CA GLY A 65 16.48 5.48 6.34
C GLY A 65 14.97 5.23 6.26
N TYR A 66 14.27 5.60 7.31
CA TYR A 66 12.82 5.42 7.44
C TYR A 66 12.10 6.76 7.24
N CYS A 67 11.18 6.82 6.28
CA CYS A 67 10.24 7.94 6.19
C CYS A 67 9.21 7.79 7.32
N MET A 68 9.10 8.80 8.20
CA MET A 68 8.29 8.70 9.41
C MET A 68 7.25 9.81 9.51
N MET A 69 6.01 9.41 9.75
CA MET A 69 4.86 10.26 10.05
C MET A 69 4.51 10.07 11.52
N ILE A 70 4.63 11.11 12.33
CA ILE A 70 4.66 11.04 13.79
C ILE A 70 3.43 11.73 14.37
N GLY A 71 2.73 11.05 15.28
CA GLY A 71 1.66 11.61 16.08
C GLY A 71 1.97 11.53 17.56
N GLY A 72 1.66 12.58 18.31
CA GLY A 72 1.92 12.63 19.75
C GLY A 72 1.94 14.04 20.29
N GLU A 73 2.18 14.17 21.61
CA GLU A 73 2.32 15.45 22.27
C GLU A 73 3.56 16.21 21.75
N ASP A 74 3.43 17.50 21.45
CA ASP A 74 4.50 18.34 20.88
C ASP A 74 5.81 18.27 21.68
N THR A 75 5.73 18.33 23.01
CA THR A 75 6.89 18.29 23.91
C THR A 75 7.60 16.95 23.88
N VAL A 76 6.84 15.86 23.79
CA VAL A 76 7.35 14.49 23.74
C VAL A 76 7.99 14.20 22.39
N VAL A 77 7.33 14.56 21.30
CA VAL A 77 7.87 14.37 19.94
C VAL A 77 9.16 15.19 19.78
N LYS A 78 9.19 16.42 20.29
CA LYS A 78 10.39 17.26 20.27
C LYS A 78 11.55 16.66 21.11
N TYR A 79 11.23 16.05 22.23
CA TYR A 79 12.24 15.35 23.05
C TYR A 79 12.88 14.18 22.30
N LEU A 80 12.10 13.47 21.47
CA LEU A 80 12.53 12.34 20.67
C LEU A 80 13.19 12.73 19.33
N ASP A 81 13.26 14.00 18.99
CA ASP A 81 13.69 14.50 17.67
C ASP A 81 15.04 13.92 17.21
N SER A 82 16.01 13.80 18.11
CA SER A 82 17.34 13.25 17.78
C SER A 82 17.28 11.78 17.36
N ILE A 83 16.32 11.02 17.88
CA ILE A 83 16.09 9.62 17.49
C ILE A 83 15.49 9.58 16.09
N PHE A 84 14.46 10.37 15.83
CA PHE A 84 13.82 10.44 14.52
C PHE A 84 14.78 10.94 13.44
N ALA A 85 15.58 11.97 13.73
CA ALA A 85 16.60 12.48 12.82
C ALA A 85 17.65 11.42 12.45
N THR A 86 18.01 10.56 13.41
CA THR A 86 18.99 9.48 13.20
C THR A 86 18.41 8.35 12.34
N LEU A 87 17.13 8.04 12.49
CA LEU A 87 16.45 6.96 11.75
C LEU A 87 15.99 7.40 10.36
N ALA A 88 15.81 8.69 10.13
CA ALA A 88 15.31 9.24 8.88
C ALA A 88 16.36 9.20 7.76
N PRO A 89 15.94 9.23 6.47
CA PRO A 89 16.86 9.20 5.34
C PRO A 89 17.74 10.46 5.22
N GLY A 90 17.39 11.54 5.91
CA GLY A 90 18.03 12.84 5.74
C GLY A 90 17.65 13.50 4.40
N ILE A 91 18.34 14.60 4.07
CA ILE A 91 18.07 15.36 2.83
C ILE A 91 18.39 14.51 1.58
N GLY A 92 19.40 13.63 1.65
CA GLY A 92 19.80 12.78 0.53
C GLY A 92 20.14 13.58 -0.74
N ASN A 93 19.86 12.96 -1.89
CA ASN A 93 20.10 13.53 -3.23
C ASN A 93 18.81 14.03 -3.90
N ILE A 94 17.69 14.11 -3.19
CA ILE A 94 16.42 14.57 -3.74
C ILE A 94 16.47 16.09 -3.86
N ALA A 95 16.21 16.60 -5.06
CA ALA A 95 16.16 18.04 -5.28
C ALA A 95 15.07 18.67 -4.42
N ARG A 96 15.38 19.83 -3.81
CA ARG A 96 14.39 20.58 -3.06
C ARG A 96 13.23 21.01 -3.95
N THR A 97 12.02 20.89 -3.43
CA THR A 97 10.83 21.43 -4.13
C THR A 97 10.98 22.94 -4.31
N PRO A 98 10.83 23.48 -5.52
CA PRO A 98 10.92 24.91 -5.75
C PRO A 98 9.97 25.69 -4.84
N GLY A 99 10.46 26.76 -4.22
CA GLY A 99 9.70 27.59 -3.28
C GLY A 99 9.78 27.17 -1.82
N ARG A 100 10.46 26.06 -1.49
CA ARG A 100 10.66 25.62 -0.09
C ARG A 100 11.90 26.19 0.60
N GLU A 101 12.63 27.08 -0.02
CA GLU A 101 13.92 27.60 0.51
C GLU A 101 13.78 28.25 1.89
N LYS A 102 12.60 28.77 2.21
CA LYS A 102 12.31 29.42 3.49
C LYS A 102 11.41 28.59 4.42
N VAL A 103 11.06 27.37 4.04
CA VAL A 103 10.22 26.49 4.86
C VAL A 103 11.12 25.77 5.86
N ALA A 104 10.93 26.06 7.14
CA ALA A 104 11.58 25.35 8.23
C ALA A 104 10.86 24.03 8.54
N GLY A 105 11.59 23.10 9.17
CA GLY A 105 11.05 21.84 9.65
C GLY A 105 11.83 20.62 9.17
N THR A 106 11.32 19.45 9.48
CA THR A 106 12.00 18.17 9.29
C THR A 106 11.53 17.37 8.07
N SER A 107 10.49 17.85 7.37
CA SER A 107 9.87 17.12 6.23
C SER A 107 10.86 16.84 5.09
N GLU A 108 11.82 17.74 4.84
CA GLU A 108 12.88 17.52 3.84
C GLU A 108 13.94 16.51 4.29
N GLN A 109 13.93 16.14 5.57
CA GLN A 109 14.80 15.09 6.13
C GLN A 109 14.10 13.74 6.15
N GLY A 110 12.83 13.66 5.73
CA GLY A 110 12.06 12.42 5.62
C GLY A 110 11.29 12.04 6.88
N TYR A 111 11.10 12.96 7.84
CA TYR A 111 10.21 12.75 8.97
C TYR A 111 9.41 14.01 9.30
N LEU A 112 8.22 13.83 9.88
CA LEU A 112 7.33 14.95 10.19
C LEU A 112 6.46 14.63 11.40
N HIS A 113 6.39 15.57 12.36
CA HIS A 113 5.33 15.59 13.36
C HIS A 113 4.04 16.07 12.70
N CYS A 114 3.07 15.14 12.51
CA CYS A 114 1.82 15.36 11.76
C CYS A 114 0.72 15.96 12.64
N GLY A 115 0.81 15.83 13.96
CA GLY A 115 -0.20 16.32 14.90
C GLY A 115 -0.30 15.48 16.16
N PRO A 116 -1.44 15.56 16.89
CA PRO A 116 -1.64 14.80 18.13
C PRO A 116 -1.65 13.29 17.88
N ASN A 117 -1.78 12.50 18.96
CA ASN A 117 -1.85 11.05 18.90
C ASN A 117 -2.87 10.56 17.86
N GLY A 118 -2.47 9.60 17.06
CA GLY A 118 -3.20 9.05 15.92
C GLY A 118 -2.87 9.73 14.59
N ALA A 119 -2.34 10.97 14.58
CA ALA A 119 -2.05 11.69 13.34
C ALA A 119 -0.97 10.99 12.49
N GLY A 120 0.02 10.39 13.12
CA GLY A 120 1.08 9.65 12.42
C GLY A 120 0.53 8.45 11.65
N HIS A 121 -0.17 7.57 12.33
CA HIS A 121 -0.78 6.40 11.69
C HIS A 121 -1.94 6.76 10.75
N PHE A 122 -2.67 7.86 10.99
CA PHE A 122 -3.66 8.35 10.02
C PHE A 122 -3.00 8.71 8.69
N VAL A 123 -1.94 9.51 8.72
CA VAL A 123 -1.20 9.87 7.50
C VAL A 123 -0.58 8.62 6.85
N LYS A 124 -0.06 7.69 7.66
CA LYS A 124 0.53 6.44 7.16
C LYS A 124 -0.49 5.53 6.48
N MET A 125 -1.70 5.36 7.03
CA MET A 125 -2.71 4.51 6.38
C MET A 125 -3.16 5.07 5.03
N VAL A 126 -3.27 6.41 4.91
CA VAL A 126 -3.57 7.06 3.63
C VAL A 126 -2.43 6.86 2.63
N HIS A 127 -1.17 6.99 3.07
CA HIS A 127 0.00 6.63 2.25
C HIS A 127 -0.12 5.21 1.70
N ASN A 128 -0.48 4.23 2.54
CA ASN A 128 -0.64 2.84 2.10
C ASN A 128 -1.85 2.66 1.16
N GLY A 129 -2.93 3.40 1.36
CA GLY A 129 -4.03 3.43 0.40
C GLY A 129 -3.58 3.89 -0.99
N ILE A 130 -2.80 4.96 -1.06
CA ILE A 130 -2.20 5.47 -2.30
C ILE A 130 -1.25 4.42 -2.91
N GLU A 131 -0.41 3.78 -2.09
CA GLU A 131 0.49 2.70 -2.50
C GLU A 131 -0.29 1.56 -3.18
N TYR A 132 -1.44 1.12 -2.62
CA TYR A 132 -2.30 0.11 -3.23
C TYR A 132 -2.77 0.54 -4.63
N GLY A 133 -3.20 1.79 -4.79
CA GLY A 133 -3.63 2.34 -6.07
C GLY A 133 -2.52 2.35 -7.12
N ILE A 134 -1.32 2.78 -6.75
CA ILE A 134 -0.16 2.80 -7.65
C ILE A 134 0.24 1.37 -8.05
N MET A 135 0.30 0.44 -7.09
CA MET A 135 0.61 -0.96 -7.36
C MET A 135 -0.40 -1.60 -8.31
N ALA A 136 -1.70 -1.35 -8.10
CA ALA A 136 -2.75 -1.85 -8.98
C ALA A 136 -2.59 -1.31 -10.40
N ALA A 137 -2.36 0.00 -10.56
CA ALA A 137 -2.17 0.63 -11.86
C ALA A 137 -0.96 0.05 -12.62
N TYR A 138 0.18 -0.19 -11.95
CA TYR A 138 1.33 -0.86 -12.59
C TYR A 138 0.99 -2.29 -12.98
N ALA A 139 0.31 -3.05 -12.11
CA ALA A 139 -0.04 -4.45 -12.38
C ALA A 139 -0.98 -4.57 -13.59
N GLU A 140 -2.02 -3.73 -13.66
CA GLU A 140 -2.95 -3.69 -14.78
C GLU A 140 -2.25 -3.28 -16.08
N GLY A 141 -1.49 -2.20 -16.07
CA GLY A 141 -0.77 -1.71 -17.25
C GLY A 141 0.23 -2.73 -17.80
N LEU A 142 1.04 -3.34 -16.93
CA LEU A 142 1.97 -4.40 -17.34
C LEU A 142 1.25 -5.68 -17.77
N GLY A 143 0.09 -6.00 -17.19
CA GLY A 143 -0.80 -7.08 -17.62
C GLY A 143 -1.32 -6.88 -19.05
N ILE A 144 -1.72 -5.65 -19.41
CA ILE A 144 -2.12 -5.27 -20.77
C ILE A 144 -0.94 -5.50 -21.73
N LEU A 145 0.25 -5.02 -21.41
CA LEU A 145 1.42 -5.20 -22.25
C LEU A 145 1.81 -6.68 -22.41
N ARG A 146 1.74 -7.47 -21.34
CA ARG A 146 1.95 -8.91 -21.38
C ARG A 146 1.00 -9.63 -22.35
N SER A 147 -0.21 -9.11 -22.46
CA SER A 147 -1.26 -9.69 -23.32
C SER A 147 -1.27 -9.11 -24.74
N ALA A 148 -0.35 -8.22 -25.09
CA ALA A 148 -0.30 -7.53 -26.37
C ALA A 148 0.00 -8.45 -27.58
N ASN A 149 0.26 -9.73 -27.36
CA ASN A 149 0.44 -10.75 -28.38
C ASN A 149 -0.81 -11.64 -28.59
N VAL A 150 -1.96 -11.26 -28.03
CA VAL A 150 -3.19 -12.05 -28.11
C VAL A 150 -3.64 -12.35 -29.55
N GLY A 151 -3.31 -11.49 -30.51
CA GLY A 151 -3.61 -11.69 -31.93
C GLY A 151 -2.87 -12.85 -32.59
N ASN A 152 -1.86 -13.45 -31.92
CA ASN A 152 -1.18 -14.67 -32.37
C ASN A 152 -1.84 -15.95 -31.82
N ARG A 153 -2.83 -15.83 -30.92
CA ARG A 153 -3.50 -16.98 -30.30
C ARG A 153 -4.69 -17.41 -31.15
N LYS A 154 -5.00 -18.71 -31.12
CA LYS A 154 -6.26 -19.22 -31.67
C LYS A 154 -7.38 -18.83 -30.73
N HIS A 155 -8.42 -18.22 -31.24
CA HIS A 155 -9.61 -17.85 -30.51
C HIS A 155 -10.75 -18.81 -30.87
N GLU A 156 -11.51 -19.28 -29.88
CA GLU A 156 -12.77 -19.96 -30.10
C GLU A 156 -13.79 -18.94 -30.61
N ILE A 157 -14.62 -19.36 -31.57
CA ILE A 157 -15.71 -18.54 -32.11
C ILE A 157 -17.02 -19.24 -31.75
N ASP A 158 -17.68 -18.72 -30.74
CA ASP A 158 -18.99 -19.23 -30.30
C ASP A 158 -19.83 -18.09 -29.70
N ALA A 159 -21.03 -18.39 -29.23
CA ALA A 159 -21.96 -17.42 -28.66
C ALA A 159 -21.47 -16.83 -27.31
N GLU A 160 -20.51 -17.47 -26.65
CA GLU A 160 -19.99 -17.09 -25.33
C GLU A 160 -18.70 -16.31 -25.40
N THR A 161 -18.11 -16.15 -26.60
CA THR A 161 -16.79 -15.50 -26.78
C THR A 161 -16.91 -14.27 -27.66
N THR A 162 -16.51 -13.14 -27.13
CA THR A 162 -16.36 -11.90 -27.92
C THR A 162 -15.20 -12.07 -28.90
N PRO A 163 -15.43 -11.93 -30.24
CA PRO A 163 -14.34 -12.05 -31.20
C PRO A 163 -13.34 -10.91 -31.05
N LEU A 164 -12.06 -11.25 -31.14
CA LEU A 164 -11.00 -10.24 -31.26
C LEU A 164 -11.08 -9.64 -32.68
N ARG A 165 -11.42 -8.36 -32.80
CA ARG A 165 -11.36 -7.61 -34.04
C ARG A 165 -9.93 -7.18 -34.33
N ASP A 166 -9.55 -7.16 -35.58
CA ASP A 166 -8.26 -6.66 -36.05
C ASP A 166 -7.07 -7.29 -35.29
N PRO A 167 -6.96 -8.65 -35.25
CA PRO A 167 -5.94 -9.34 -34.45
C PRO A 167 -4.50 -8.97 -34.85
N GLU A 168 -4.29 -8.42 -36.04
CA GLU A 168 -3.01 -7.91 -36.51
C GLU A 168 -2.48 -6.74 -35.65
N HIS A 169 -3.33 -6.00 -34.95
CA HIS A 169 -2.94 -4.91 -34.07
C HIS A 169 -2.43 -5.39 -32.70
N TYR A 170 -2.54 -6.69 -32.39
CA TYR A 170 -2.18 -7.27 -31.10
C TYR A 170 -1.16 -8.42 -31.26
N LYS A 171 -0.05 -8.14 -31.96
CA LYS A 171 1.01 -9.13 -32.24
C LYS A 171 2.38 -8.69 -31.73
N TYR A 172 2.41 -7.97 -30.61
CA TYR A 172 3.64 -7.47 -30.03
C TYR A 172 4.22 -8.51 -29.06
N ASP A 173 5.49 -8.87 -29.26
CA ASP A 173 6.29 -9.65 -28.32
C ASP A 173 7.14 -8.69 -27.47
N LEU A 174 6.53 -8.21 -26.37
CA LEU A 174 7.08 -7.16 -25.55
C LEU A 174 7.92 -7.73 -24.40
N LYS A 175 9.13 -7.20 -24.22
CA LYS A 175 10.00 -7.53 -23.10
C LYS A 175 9.70 -6.63 -21.92
N LEU A 176 8.87 -7.08 -20.99
CA LEU A 176 8.44 -6.30 -19.83
C LEU A 176 9.58 -5.82 -18.94
N PRO A 177 10.65 -6.62 -18.67
CA PRO A 177 11.80 -6.13 -17.92
C PRO A 177 12.43 -4.88 -18.52
N ASP A 178 12.61 -4.86 -19.86
CA ASP A 178 13.24 -3.72 -20.56
C ASP A 178 12.30 -2.50 -20.56
N ILE A 179 10.99 -2.71 -20.67
CA ILE A 179 10.00 -1.63 -20.60
C ILE A 179 9.98 -1.01 -19.21
N ALA A 180 9.95 -1.82 -18.15
CA ALA A 180 10.00 -1.34 -16.78
C ALA A 180 11.31 -0.57 -16.51
N GLU A 181 12.44 -1.04 -17.05
CA GLU A 181 13.72 -0.35 -16.94
C GLU A 181 13.70 1.02 -17.65
N VAL A 182 13.16 1.11 -18.86
CA VAL A 182 13.02 2.40 -19.57
C VAL A 182 12.16 3.37 -18.76
N TRP A 183 11.02 2.91 -18.24
CA TRP A 183 10.11 3.79 -17.51
C TRP A 183 10.71 4.32 -16.20
N ARG A 184 11.45 3.47 -15.46
CA ARG A 184 12.07 3.91 -14.21
C ARG A 184 13.21 4.93 -14.42
N ARG A 185 13.77 5.01 -15.64
CA ARG A 185 14.91 5.90 -15.97
C ARG A 185 14.54 7.36 -16.23
N GLY A 186 13.28 7.69 -16.40
CA GLY A 186 12.94 9.09 -16.65
C GLY A 186 11.50 9.35 -17.09
N SER A 187 10.63 8.36 -17.04
CA SER A 187 9.21 8.60 -17.33
C SER A 187 8.52 9.30 -16.15
N VAL A 188 7.41 9.95 -16.43
CA VAL A 188 6.58 10.64 -15.41
C VAL A 188 6.03 9.71 -14.34
N ILE A 189 5.95 8.40 -14.62
CA ILE A 189 5.51 7.38 -13.65
C ILE A 189 6.67 6.73 -12.88
N ALA A 190 7.90 7.25 -12.99
CA ALA A 190 9.03 6.74 -12.23
C ALA A 190 8.76 6.86 -10.71
N SER A 191 9.05 5.79 -9.99
CA SER A 191 8.90 5.71 -8.53
C SER A 191 9.73 4.57 -7.97
N TRP A 192 9.96 4.54 -6.66
CA TRP A 192 10.60 3.39 -6.03
C TRP A 192 9.80 2.08 -6.21
N LEU A 193 8.46 2.14 -6.25
CA LEU A 193 7.65 0.96 -6.58
C LEU A 193 7.94 0.44 -7.99
N LEU A 194 8.20 1.31 -8.94
CA LEU A 194 8.60 0.91 -10.29
C LEU A 194 10.02 0.33 -10.33
N ASP A 195 10.95 0.85 -9.51
CA ASP A 195 12.29 0.26 -9.35
C ASP A 195 12.21 -1.19 -8.85
N LEU A 196 11.37 -1.43 -7.83
CA LEU A 196 11.15 -2.78 -7.30
C LEU A 196 10.45 -3.69 -8.32
N THR A 197 9.52 -3.15 -9.10
CA THR A 197 8.85 -3.88 -10.19
C THR A 197 9.84 -4.29 -11.27
N ALA A 198 10.72 -3.41 -11.67
CA ALA A 198 11.76 -3.70 -12.67
C ALA A 198 12.72 -4.79 -12.18
N ALA A 199 13.13 -4.73 -10.90
CA ALA A 199 13.96 -5.77 -10.29
C ALA A 199 13.28 -7.14 -10.28
N ALA A 200 12.01 -7.21 -9.88
CA ALA A 200 11.24 -8.45 -9.85
C ALA A 200 11.06 -9.06 -11.25
N LEU A 201 10.76 -8.24 -12.25
CA LEU A 201 10.59 -8.68 -13.64
C LEU A 201 11.91 -9.11 -14.28
N LEU A 202 13.04 -8.49 -13.90
CA LEU A 202 14.36 -8.89 -14.36
C LEU A 202 14.77 -10.26 -13.80
N GLU A 203 14.46 -10.52 -12.52
CA GLU A 203 14.74 -11.81 -11.87
C GLU A 203 13.87 -12.93 -12.46
N ASP A 204 12.58 -12.71 -12.59
CA ASP A 204 11.62 -13.69 -13.12
C ASP A 204 10.51 -12.98 -13.91
N PRO A 205 10.63 -12.87 -15.25
CA PRO A 205 9.62 -12.24 -16.11
C PRO A 205 8.24 -12.88 -16.06
N ALA A 206 8.15 -14.14 -15.63
CA ALA A 206 6.89 -14.86 -15.48
C ALA A 206 6.27 -14.72 -14.09
N LEU A 207 7.04 -14.22 -13.10
CA LEU A 207 6.68 -14.13 -11.69
C LEU A 207 6.22 -15.48 -11.11
N SER A 208 6.86 -16.57 -11.55
CA SER A 208 6.45 -17.96 -11.31
C SER A 208 6.47 -18.38 -9.83
N LYS A 209 7.22 -17.65 -9.02
CA LYS A 209 7.28 -17.84 -7.55
C LYS A 209 6.01 -17.38 -6.81
N PHE A 210 5.12 -16.65 -7.47
CA PHE A 210 3.95 -16.02 -6.85
C PHE A 210 2.65 -16.61 -7.37
N ALA A 211 1.75 -16.96 -6.46
CA ALA A 211 0.44 -17.52 -6.78
C ALA A 211 -0.64 -16.47 -7.10
N GLY A 212 -0.29 -15.18 -7.06
CA GLY A 212 -1.23 -14.08 -7.35
C GLY A 212 -2.26 -13.80 -6.25
N ARG A 213 -2.02 -14.24 -5.01
CA ARG A 213 -2.89 -14.00 -3.85
C ARG A 213 -2.34 -12.84 -3.02
N VAL A 214 -3.00 -11.69 -3.09
CA VAL A 214 -2.50 -10.44 -2.49
C VAL A 214 -3.21 -10.17 -1.17
N SER A 215 -2.45 -10.15 -0.07
CA SER A 215 -2.97 -9.81 1.26
C SER A 215 -3.18 -8.31 1.43
N ASP A 216 -4.03 -7.94 2.38
CA ASP A 216 -4.11 -6.60 2.94
C ASP A 216 -3.91 -6.67 4.45
N SER A 217 -3.22 -5.69 5.03
CA SER A 217 -2.91 -5.62 6.46
C SER A 217 -3.78 -4.63 7.24
N GLY A 218 -4.82 -4.09 6.59
CA GLY A 218 -5.84 -3.25 7.20
C GLY A 218 -5.82 -1.79 6.75
N GLU A 219 -4.67 -1.23 6.40
CA GLU A 219 -4.51 0.20 6.11
C GLU A 219 -5.38 0.67 4.92
N GLY A 220 -5.48 -0.15 3.86
CA GLY A 220 -6.37 0.13 2.74
C GLY A 220 -7.84 0.19 3.18
N ARG A 221 -8.27 -0.70 4.10
CA ARG A 221 -9.62 -0.71 4.66
C ARG A 221 -9.87 0.56 5.49
N TRP A 222 -8.92 0.93 6.34
CA TRP A 222 -9.05 2.11 7.21
C TRP A 222 -9.07 3.40 6.40
N THR A 223 -8.26 3.48 5.33
CA THR A 223 -8.27 4.60 4.38
C THR A 223 -9.64 4.77 3.72
N ILE A 224 -10.26 3.67 3.26
CA ILE A 224 -11.59 3.73 2.65
C ILE A 224 -12.67 4.11 3.67
N LYS A 225 -12.59 3.60 4.91
CA LYS A 225 -13.51 4.02 5.98
C LYS A 225 -13.39 5.51 6.24
N ALA A 226 -12.17 6.05 6.37
CA ALA A 226 -11.93 7.47 6.55
C ALA A 226 -12.51 8.28 5.38
N SER A 227 -12.31 7.85 4.13
CA SER A 227 -12.87 8.54 2.96
C SER A 227 -14.40 8.63 2.97
N ILE A 228 -15.08 7.60 3.50
CA ILE A 228 -16.55 7.59 3.67
C ILE A 228 -16.95 8.56 4.78
N ASP A 229 -16.29 8.51 5.94
CA ASP A 229 -16.60 9.35 7.10
C ASP A 229 -16.34 10.83 6.80
N GLU A 230 -15.33 11.13 5.99
CA GLU A 230 -14.95 12.48 5.53
C GLU A 230 -15.74 12.94 4.29
N ALA A 231 -16.58 12.09 3.70
CA ALA A 231 -17.29 12.32 2.43
C ALA A 231 -16.34 12.65 1.26
N VAL A 232 -15.17 12.03 1.21
CA VAL A 232 -14.17 12.19 0.14
C VAL A 232 -14.27 11.04 -0.85
N PRO A 233 -14.52 11.27 -2.15
CA PRO A 233 -14.55 10.22 -3.15
C PRO A 233 -13.17 9.55 -3.32
N ALA A 234 -13.10 8.23 -3.17
CA ALA A 234 -11.86 7.46 -3.32
C ALA A 234 -12.05 6.18 -4.20
N PRO A 235 -12.59 6.30 -5.43
CA PRO A 235 -12.89 5.12 -6.26
C PRO A 235 -11.65 4.30 -6.63
N VAL A 236 -10.53 4.95 -6.95
CA VAL A 236 -9.27 4.27 -7.31
C VAL A 236 -8.76 3.41 -6.16
N LEU A 237 -8.69 3.95 -4.96
CA LEU A 237 -8.19 3.24 -3.78
C LEU A 237 -9.15 2.12 -3.38
N THR A 238 -10.46 2.34 -3.50
CA THR A 238 -11.50 1.34 -3.22
C THR A 238 -11.36 0.15 -4.17
N THR A 239 -11.22 0.38 -5.47
CA THR A 239 -11.04 -0.67 -6.47
C THR A 239 -9.76 -1.45 -6.22
N ALA A 240 -8.65 -0.78 -5.94
CA ALA A 240 -7.37 -1.44 -5.62
C ALA A 240 -7.45 -2.34 -4.38
N LEU A 241 -8.22 -1.95 -3.37
CA LEU A 241 -8.47 -2.80 -2.20
C LEU A 241 -9.33 -4.02 -2.55
N GLN A 242 -10.41 -3.82 -3.30
CA GLN A 242 -11.34 -4.90 -3.69
C GLN A 242 -10.66 -5.93 -4.59
N GLU A 243 -9.74 -5.51 -5.46
CA GLU A 243 -8.93 -6.42 -6.27
C GLU A 243 -8.11 -7.39 -5.41
N ARG A 244 -7.58 -6.92 -4.27
CA ARG A 244 -6.93 -7.82 -3.31
C ARG A 244 -7.88 -8.85 -2.73
N PHE A 245 -9.16 -8.51 -2.51
CA PHE A 245 -10.16 -9.49 -2.09
C PHE A 245 -10.42 -10.51 -3.20
N SER A 246 -10.64 -10.05 -4.43
CA SER A 246 -10.85 -10.90 -5.61
C SER A 246 -9.68 -11.85 -5.81
N SER A 247 -8.43 -11.39 -5.66
CA SER A 247 -7.22 -12.20 -5.82
C SER A 247 -7.15 -13.40 -4.86
N ARG A 248 -7.89 -13.37 -3.76
CA ARG A 248 -7.94 -14.45 -2.75
C ARG A 248 -9.14 -15.37 -2.89
N GLY A 249 -10.01 -15.12 -3.87
CA GLY A 249 -11.23 -15.91 -4.10
C GLY A 249 -12.45 -15.43 -3.30
N GLU A 250 -12.37 -14.25 -2.66
CA GLU A 250 -13.50 -13.73 -1.87
C GLU A 250 -14.73 -13.35 -2.74
N GLY A 251 -14.56 -13.30 -4.09
CA GLY A 251 -15.61 -13.08 -5.07
C GLY A 251 -16.24 -14.35 -5.65
N ASP A 252 -15.86 -15.55 -5.23
CA ASP A 252 -16.27 -16.81 -5.86
C ASP A 252 -17.78 -17.03 -5.85
N PHE A 253 -18.47 -16.70 -4.75
CA PHE A 253 -19.93 -16.81 -4.68
C PHE A 253 -20.63 -15.87 -5.68
N GLN A 254 -20.18 -14.64 -5.79
CA GLN A 254 -20.74 -13.65 -6.73
C GLN A 254 -20.56 -14.13 -8.17
N ASN A 255 -19.39 -14.65 -8.50
CA ASN A 255 -19.09 -15.19 -9.83
C ASN A 255 -19.99 -16.40 -10.18
N LYS A 256 -20.20 -17.34 -9.22
CA LYS A 256 -21.12 -18.44 -9.37
C LYS A 256 -22.56 -17.98 -9.58
N LEU A 257 -22.99 -16.94 -8.84
CA LEU A 257 -24.33 -16.39 -8.99
C LEU A 257 -24.52 -15.75 -10.38
N LEU A 258 -23.52 -15.03 -10.88
CA LEU A 258 -23.52 -14.46 -12.24
C LEU A 258 -23.66 -15.57 -13.30
N SER A 259 -22.88 -16.64 -13.19
CA SER A 259 -23.00 -17.82 -14.10
C SER A 259 -24.39 -18.46 -14.02
N ALA A 260 -24.93 -18.66 -12.83
CA ALA A 260 -26.26 -19.21 -12.63
C ALA A 260 -27.35 -18.35 -13.28
N MET A 261 -27.30 -17.01 -13.06
CA MET A 261 -28.26 -16.11 -13.70
C MET A 261 -28.18 -16.17 -15.22
N ARG A 262 -26.97 -16.23 -15.82
CA ARG A 262 -26.81 -16.38 -17.27
C ARG A 262 -27.40 -17.69 -17.78
N TYR A 263 -27.25 -18.77 -17.02
CA TYR A 263 -27.87 -20.06 -17.35
C TYR A 263 -29.42 -19.99 -17.31
N GLU A 264 -29.98 -19.42 -16.25
CA GLU A 264 -31.42 -19.35 -16.05
C GLU A 264 -32.15 -18.51 -17.14
N PHE A 265 -31.58 -17.37 -17.52
CA PHE A 265 -32.24 -16.52 -18.52
C PHE A 265 -31.92 -16.87 -19.99
N GLY A 266 -30.74 -17.46 -20.26
CA GLY A 266 -30.26 -17.68 -21.65
C GLY A 266 -29.77 -19.08 -21.96
N GLY A 267 -29.76 -20.00 -21.00
CA GLY A 267 -29.19 -21.35 -21.18
C GLY A 267 -27.67 -21.35 -21.40
N HIS A 268 -26.99 -20.25 -21.06
CA HIS A 268 -25.53 -20.11 -21.24
C HIS A 268 -24.78 -21.05 -20.31
N LEU A 269 -24.08 -22.02 -20.86
CA LEU A 269 -23.25 -22.95 -20.10
C LEU A 269 -21.91 -22.29 -19.72
N GLU A 270 -21.48 -22.53 -18.49
CA GLU A 270 -20.16 -22.14 -18.04
C GLU A 270 -19.10 -22.93 -18.82
N LYS A 271 -18.12 -22.20 -19.37
CA LYS A 271 -16.96 -22.83 -20.02
C LYS A 271 -16.04 -23.48 -18.99
N PRO A 272 -15.48 -24.67 -19.27
CA PRO A 272 -14.47 -25.24 -18.39
C PRO A 272 -13.29 -24.26 -18.25
N ALA A 273 -12.69 -24.19 -17.06
CA ALA A 273 -11.49 -23.39 -16.83
C ALA A 273 -10.44 -23.72 -17.89
N GLY A 274 -10.00 -22.73 -18.66
CA GLY A 274 -9.00 -22.93 -19.70
C GLY A 274 -7.71 -23.51 -19.13
N LYS A 275 -7.13 -24.49 -19.80
CA LYS A 275 -5.80 -25.04 -19.50
C LYS A 275 -4.69 -24.04 -19.83
#